data_68340a1ed50d51155f1cbfb7eb6ee3cf
#
_entry.id   68340a1ed50d51155f1cbfb7eb6ee3cf
#
_cell.length_a   1.000
_cell.length_b   1.000
_cell.length_c   1.000
_cell.angle_alpha   90.00
_cell.angle_beta   90.00
_cell.angle_gamma   90.00
#
_symmetry.space_group_name_H-M   'P 1'
#
loop_
_entity.id
_entity.type
_entity.pdbx_description
1 polymer ?
#
loop_
_entity_poly.entity_id
_entity_poly.type
_entity_poly.pdbx_seq_one_letter_code
_entity_poly.pdbx_strand_id
1 'polypeptide(L)'
;MTAEVTVRDNPGSSRLEAVLEDGRVAGYAHYRAAQPAYVFDHTVVEDEFEGRGIGSRLADGVVAHAREQGLRVVPTCSFLRAHLARHPETQDVLADGVDLG
;
A
#
# COMPACT_ATOMS: atom_id res chain seq x y z
N MET A 1 1.11 -18.62 11.56
CA MET A 1 -0.25 -18.12 11.40
C MET A 1 -0.25 -16.67 10.98
N THR A 2 -0.97 -16.35 9.93
CA THR A 2 -1.02 -14.97 9.43
C THR A 2 -1.93 -14.14 10.33
N ALA A 3 -1.50 -12.92 10.64
CA ALA A 3 -2.35 -12.00 11.39
C ALA A 3 -3.55 -11.61 10.53
N GLU A 4 -4.73 -11.55 11.15
CA GLU A 4 -5.92 -11.03 10.49
C GLU A 4 -5.78 -9.51 10.38
N VAL A 5 -5.68 -9.04 9.15
CA VAL A 5 -5.42 -7.63 8.87
C VAL A 5 -6.42 -7.15 7.83
N THR A 6 -7.05 -6.01 8.11
CA THR A 6 -7.88 -5.30 7.15
C THR A 6 -7.18 -4.02 6.77
N VAL A 7 -7.07 -3.76 5.47
CA VAL A 7 -6.48 -2.50 4.99
C VAL A 7 -7.61 -1.51 4.74
N ARG A 8 -7.54 -0.35 5.39
CA ARG A 8 -8.56 0.70 5.29
C ARG A 8 -7.92 2.03 4.92
N ASP A 9 -8.65 2.83 4.16
CA ASP A 9 -8.23 4.18 3.85
C ASP A 9 -8.53 5.11 5.02
N ASN A 10 -7.55 5.94 5.38
CA ASN A 10 -7.71 7.02 6.34
C ASN A 10 -7.32 8.32 5.63
N PRO A 11 -8.24 8.93 4.88
CA PRO A 11 -7.92 10.12 4.10
C PRO A 11 -7.54 11.32 4.95
N GLY A 12 -8.04 11.40 6.18
CA GLY A 12 -7.65 12.47 7.09
C GLY A 12 -6.17 12.46 7.45
N SER A 13 -5.53 11.28 7.36
CA SER A 13 -4.10 11.12 7.60
C SER A 13 -3.33 10.80 6.32
N SER A 14 -3.99 10.80 5.18
CA SER A 14 -3.40 10.51 3.86
C SER A 14 -2.67 9.18 3.86
N ARG A 15 -3.34 8.12 4.32
CA ARG A 15 -2.71 6.81 4.36
C ARG A 15 -3.72 5.68 4.36
N LEU A 16 -3.28 4.54 3.82
CA LEU A 16 -3.98 3.27 3.98
C LEU A 16 -3.39 2.60 5.21
N GLU A 17 -4.25 2.11 6.09
CA GLU A 17 -3.82 1.51 7.36
C GLU A 17 -4.12 0.03 7.39
N ALA A 18 -3.16 -0.74 7.90
CA ALA A 18 -3.36 -2.16 8.19
C ALA A 18 -3.85 -2.27 9.62
N VAL A 19 -5.11 -2.64 9.79
CA VAL A 19 -5.79 -2.65 11.08
C VAL A 19 -5.99 -4.09 11.54
N LEU A 20 -5.58 -4.36 12.76
CA LEU A 20 -5.74 -5.68 13.37
C LEU A 20 -7.16 -5.87 13.89
N GLU A 21 -7.51 -7.11 14.23
CA GLU A 21 -8.85 -7.44 14.77
C GLU A 21 -9.22 -6.61 15.99
N ASP A 22 -8.25 -6.27 16.81
CA ASP A 22 -8.48 -5.48 18.04
C ASP A 22 -8.51 -3.98 17.78
N GLY A 23 -8.39 -3.55 16.53
CA GLY A 23 -8.45 -2.14 16.16
C GLY A 23 -7.12 -1.42 16.13
N ARG A 24 -6.02 -2.07 16.54
CA ARG A 24 -4.70 -1.43 16.49
C ARG A 24 -4.21 -1.33 15.05
N VAL A 25 -3.49 -0.26 14.75
CA VAL A 25 -2.87 -0.06 13.45
C VAL A 25 -1.48 -0.68 13.47
N ALA A 26 -1.28 -1.73 12.68
CA ALA A 26 0.00 -2.44 12.63
C ALA A 26 0.98 -1.79 11.66
N GLY A 27 0.49 -1.00 10.73
CA GLY A 27 1.33 -0.32 9.76
C GLY A 27 0.48 0.51 8.82
N TYR A 28 1.13 1.25 7.93
CA TYR A 28 0.41 2.09 6.98
C TYR A 28 1.23 2.35 5.72
N ALA A 29 0.53 2.70 4.64
CA ALA A 29 1.13 3.17 3.40
C ALA A 29 0.67 4.61 3.20
N HIS A 30 1.61 5.54 3.34
CA HIS A 30 1.33 6.97 3.19
C HIS A 30 1.26 7.34 1.70
N TYR A 31 0.33 8.24 1.37
CA TYR A 31 0.22 8.72 0.00
C TYR A 31 0.02 10.23 -0.03
N ARG A 32 0.33 10.80 -1.19
CA ARG A 32 -0.07 12.16 -1.53
C ARG A 32 -1.12 12.06 -2.62
N ALA A 33 -2.32 12.53 -2.29
CA ALA A 33 -3.43 12.47 -3.22
C ALA A 33 -3.22 13.48 -4.34
N ALA A 34 -3.28 13.02 -5.57
CA ALA A 34 -3.21 13.85 -6.76
C ALA A 34 -4.05 13.20 -7.84
N GLN A 35 -4.51 13.96 -8.80
CA GLN A 35 -5.30 13.42 -9.89
C GLN A 35 -4.49 13.54 -11.17
N PRO A 36 -4.43 12.48 -11.95
CA PRO A 36 -5.07 11.17 -11.79
C PRO A 36 -4.24 10.15 -11.01
N ALA A 37 -3.06 10.52 -10.52
CA ALA A 37 -2.15 9.55 -9.90
C ALA A 37 -1.84 9.90 -8.46
N TYR A 38 -2.00 8.91 -7.57
CA TYR A 38 -1.61 9.04 -6.17
C TYR A 38 -0.17 8.58 -6.00
N VAL A 39 0.62 9.36 -5.26
CA VAL A 39 2.03 9.04 -4.98
C VAL A 39 2.11 8.33 -3.64
N PHE A 40 2.51 7.06 -3.66
CA PHE A 40 2.70 6.27 -2.43
C PHE A 40 4.20 6.31 -2.09
N ASP A 41 4.53 7.08 -1.05
CA ASP A 41 5.92 7.44 -0.76
C ASP A 41 6.53 6.72 0.44
N HIS A 42 5.72 6.25 1.38
CA HIS A 42 6.24 5.56 2.58
C HIS A 42 5.35 4.40 2.97
N THR A 43 5.99 3.30 3.33
CA THR A 43 5.31 2.15 3.93
C THR A 43 5.99 1.89 5.27
N VAL A 44 5.22 1.87 6.33
CA VAL A 44 5.72 1.70 7.70
C VAL A 44 5.01 0.52 8.34
N VAL A 45 5.77 -0.37 8.96
CA VAL A 45 5.24 -1.44 9.79
C VAL A 45 5.78 -1.24 11.19
N GLU A 46 4.89 -1.23 12.18
CA GLU A 46 5.31 -1.07 13.57
C GLU A 46 6.21 -2.22 13.98
N ASP A 47 7.25 -1.93 14.79
CA ASP A 47 8.30 -2.89 15.12
C ASP A 47 7.74 -4.19 15.69
N GLU A 48 6.75 -4.11 16.57
CA GLU A 48 6.18 -5.30 17.21
C GLU A 48 5.45 -6.21 16.23
N PHE A 49 5.14 -5.72 15.04
CA PHE A 49 4.43 -6.49 14.02
C PHE A 49 5.30 -6.90 12.85
N GLU A 50 6.58 -6.61 12.90
CA GLU A 50 7.49 -6.99 11.82
C GLU A 50 7.57 -8.51 11.72
N GLY A 51 7.81 -9.00 10.49
CA GLY A 51 7.91 -10.42 10.24
C GLY A 51 6.59 -11.15 10.12
N ARG A 52 5.47 -10.43 10.09
CA ARG A 52 4.13 -11.03 10.02
C ARG A 52 3.43 -10.81 8.67
N GLY A 53 4.17 -10.30 7.68
CA GLY A 53 3.62 -10.08 6.35
C GLY A 53 2.73 -8.85 6.23
N ILE A 54 2.79 -7.93 7.20
CA ILE A 54 1.96 -6.71 7.19
C ILE A 54 2.29 -5.85 5.98
N GLY A 55 3.57 -5.69 5.66
CA GLY A 55 3.99 -4.89 4.50
C GLY A 55 3.40 -5.41 3.20
N SER A 56 3.42 -6.72 3.00
CA SER A 56 2.82 -7.33 1.81
C SER A 56 1.32 -7.13 1.76
N ARG A 57 0.65 -7.22 2.91
CA ARG A 57 -0.79 -6.96 2.99
C ARG A 57 -1.10 -5.51 2.64
N LEU A 58 -0.26 -4.57 3.10
CA LEU A 58 -0.40 -3.16 2.74
C LEU A 58 -0.23 -2.95 1.23
N ALA A 59 0.78 -3.57 0.65
CA ALA A 59 1.01 -3.45 -0.80
C ALA A 59 -0.18 -4.00 -1.59
N ASP A 60 -0.70 -5.16 -1.19
CA ASP A 60 -1.90 -5.71 -1.81
C ASP A 60 -3.09 -4.77 -1.64
N GLY A 61 -3.19 -4.13 -0.48
CA GLY A 61 -4.25 -3.17 -0.19
C GLY A 61 -4.16 -1.93 -1.07
N VAL A 62 -2.94 -1.45 -1.35
CA VAL A 62 -2.73 -0.33 -2.28
C VAL A 62 -3.29 -0.67 -3.66
N VAL A 63 -2.98 -1.87 -4.14
CA VAL A 63 -3.46 -2.31 -5.45
C VAL A 63 -4.98 -2.43 -5.47
N ALA A 64 -5.55 -3.06 -4.45
CA ALA A 64 -7.00 -3.23 -4.37
C ALA A 64 -7.71 -1.87 -4.30
N HIS A 65 -7.18 -0.96 -3.47
CA HIS A 65 -7.76 0.38 -3.33
C HIS A 65 -7.71 1.14 -4.66
N ALA A 66 -6.58 1.06 -5.36
CA ALA A 66 -6.44 1.73 -6.64
C ALA A 66 -7.46 1.20 -7.66
N ARG A 67 -7.66 -0.12 -7.69
CA ARG A 67 -8.63 -0.72 -8.60
C ARG A 67 -10.06 -0.31 -8.25
N GLU A 68 -10.41 -0.32 -6.97
CA GLU A 68 -11.75 0.04 -6.53
C GLU A 68 -12.07 1.50 -6.80
N GLN A 69 -11.11 2.38 -6.63
CA GLN A 69 -11.31 3.82 -6.77
C GLN A 69 -10.95 4.35 -8.16
N GLY A 70 -10.45 3.50 -9.04
CA GLY A 70 -10.02 3.93 -10.36
C GLY A 70 -8.82 4.85 -10.35
N LEU A 71 -7.93 4.68 -9.37
CA LEU A 71 -6.73 5.50 -9.23
C LEU A 71 -5.55 4.91 -9.96
N ARG A 72 -4.60 5.77 -10.31
CA ARG A 72 -3.28 5.32 -10.77
C ARG A 72 -2.29 5.53 -9.63
N VAL A 73 -1.25 4.70 -9.61
CA VAL A 73 -0.27 4.65 -8.53
C VAL A 73 1.10 5.03 -9.06
N VAL A 74 1.76 5.96 -8.35
CA VAL A 74 3.17 6.27 -8.56
C VAL A 74 3.90 5.83 -7.29
N PRO A 75 4.56 4.66 -7.29
CA PRO A 75 5.25 4.19 -6.09
C PRO A 75 6.66 4.77 -6.04
N THR A 76 6.93 5.62 -5.05
CA THR A 76 8.28 6.12 -4.81
C THR A 76 8.93 5.42 -3.62
N CYS A 77 8.15 4.67 -2.84
CA CYS A 77 8.64 3.84 -1.75
C CYS A 77 9.33 2.59 -2.30
N SER A 78 10.56 2.35 -1.87
CA SER A 78 11.35 1.22 -2.39
C SER A 78 10.70 -0.13 -2.10
N PHE A 79 10.05 -0.28 -0.95
CA PHE A 79 9.35 -1.51 -0.61
C PHE A 79 8.22 -1.80 -1.59
N LEU A 80 7.39 -0.78 -1.84
CA LEU A 80 6.24 -0.93 -2.72
C LEU A 80 6.69 -1.19 -4.17
N ARG A 81 7.73 -0.49 -4.62
CA ARG A 81 8.29 -0.71 -5.96
C ARG A 81 8.75 -2.16 -6.13
N ALA A 82 9.47 -2.68 -5.14
CA ALA A 82 9.95 -4.06 -5.18
C ALA A 82 8.80 -5.07 -5.20
N HIS A 83 7.77 -4.81 -4.39
CA HIS A 83 6.60 -5.68 -4.34
C HIS A 83 5.90 -5.74 -5.71
N LEU A 84 5.66 -4.58 -6.31
CA LEU A 84 4.98 -4.51 -7.60
C LEU A 84 5.83 -5.12 -8.70
N ALA A 85 7.15 -4.98 -8.63
CA ALA A 85 8.06 -5.57 -9.62
C ALA A 85 7.99 -7.10 -9.58
N ARG A 86 7.80 -7.69 -8.38
CA ARG A 86 7.69 -9.14 -8.21
C ARG A 86 6.32 -9.69 -8.55
N HIS A 87 5.32 -8.81 -8.72
CA HIS A 87 3.94 -9.21 -8.97
C HIS A 87 3.40 -8.52 -10.22
N PRO A 88 3.80 -8.98 -11.42
CA PRO A 88 3.40 -8.31 -12.68
C PRO A 88 1.89 -8.15 -12.83
N GLU A 89 1.10 -9.03 -12.23
CA GLU A 89 -0.35 -8.97 -12.29
C GLU A 89 -0.92 -7.73 -11.61
N THR A 90 -0.12 -7.02 -10.81
CA THR A 90 -0.55 -5.81 -10.10
C THR A 90 -0.19 -4.53 -10.85
N GLN A 91 0.54 -4.62 -11.95
CA GLN A 91 1.09 -3.44 -12.61
C GLN A 91 0.07 -2.67 -13.44
N ASP A 92 -1.13 -3.19 -13.55
CA ASP A 92 -2.24 -2.51 -14.23
C ASP A 92 -2.63 -1.20 -13.53
N VAL A 93 -2.31 -1.05 -12.25
CA VAL A 93 -2.65 0.17 -11.49
C VAL A 93 -1.61 1.27 -11.62
N LEU A 94 -0.45 0.98 -12.21
CA LEU A 94 0.62 1.98 -12.31
C LEU A 94 0.25 3.11 -13.25
N ALA A 95 0.67 4.32 -12.89
CA ALA A 95 0.54 5.47 -13.75
C ALA A 95 1.43 5.29 -15.00
N ASP A 96 1.05 5.95 -16.09
CA ASP A 96 1.83 5.89 -17.33
C ASP A 96 3.25 6.39 -17.08
N GLY A 97 4.21 5.70 -17.66
CA GLY A 97 5.61 6.10 -17.56
C GLY A 97 6.33 5.68 -16.31
N VAL A 98 5.64 5.00 -15.38
CA VAL A 98 6.31 4.50 -14.17
C VAL A 98 7.21 3.33 -14.54
N ASP A 99 8.47 3.43 -14.14
CA ASP A 99 9.46 2.39 -14.35
C ASP A 99 9.86 1.85 -12.96
N LEU A 100 9.67 0.56 -12.77
CA LEU A 100 9.98 -0.09 -11.50
C LEU A 100 11.46 -0.50 -11.34
N GLY A 101 12.23 -0.25 -12.37
CA GLY A 101 13.66 -0.50 -12.33
C GLY A 101 14.12 -1.75 -13.05
#